data_07a51d7c3f7e52cbbd4acbdc502f5137
#
_entry.id   07a51d7c3f7e52cbbd4acbdc502f5137
#
_cell.length_a   1.000
_cell.length_b   1.000
_cell.length_c   1.000
_cell.angle_alpha   90.00
_cell.angle_beta   90.00
_cell.angle_gamma   90.00
#
_symmetry.space_group_name_H-M   'P 1'
#
loop_
_entity.id
_entity.type
_entity.pdbx_description
1 polymer ?
#
loop_
_entity_poly.entity_id
_entity_poly.type
_entity_poly.pdbx_seq_one_letter_code
_entity_poly.pdbx_strand_id
1 'polypeptide(L)'
;MVVEQVIRPTGLLDPMIEVRPTKNQIDDLLDEIHGRIKSQERVLITTLTKRMAEELSKYLDRVGIKCRYIHSEIKSLERVEILRELRLGVFDVLVGVNLLREGLDLPEVSLVAIMDADKEGFLRDIRSLVQTIGRAARNENGKVIMYADRMTGSMTNAILETNRRREIQMAYNEEHGITPKT
;
A
#
# COMPACT_ATOMS: atom_id res chain seq x y z
N MET A 1 -8.70 26.78 2.99
CA MET A 1 -7.36 26.26 2.87
C MET A 1 -7.23 24.93 3.58
N VAL A 2 -6.64 23.95 2.94
CA VAL A 2 -6.64 22.57 3.46
C VAL A 2 -5.25 22.11 3.93
N VAL A 3 -4.36 23.05 4.20
CA VAL A 3 -2.98 22.74 4.59
C VAL A 3 -2.94 21.92 5.88
N GLU A 4 -3.80 22.23 6.82
CA GLU A 4 -3.86 21.57 8.11
C GLU A 4 -4.22 20.09 8.00
N GLN A 5 -4.94 19.70 6.92
CA GLN A 5 -5.36 18.31 6.72
C GLN A 5 -4.22 17.40 6.32
N VAL A 6 -3.09 17.93 5.90
CA VAL A 6 -1.93 17.11 5.53
C VAL A 6 -0.95 16.91 6.67
N ILE A 7 -1.13 17.63 7.78
CA ILE A 7 -0.27 17.50 8.96
C ILE A 7 -0.81 16.43 9.88
N ARG A 8 0.07 15.48 10.26
CA ARG A 8 -0.25 14.41 11.19
C ARG A 8 0.40 14.66 12.55
N PRO A 9 -0.35 14.53 13.65
CA PRO A 9 0.22 14.71 14.99
C PRO A 9 1.34 13.71 15.31
N THR A 10 1.28 12.51 14.74
CA THR A 10 2.30 11.47 14.93
C THR A 10 3.63 11.81 14.27
N GLY A 11 3.64 12.80 13.37
CA GLY A 11 4.80 13.11 12.56
C GLY A 11 5.05 12.16 11.41
N LEU A 12 4.18 11.16 11.21
CA LEU A 12 4.35 10.18 10.13
C LEU A 12 4.29 10.83 8.76
N LEU A 13 5.23 10.43 7.91
CA LEU A 13 5.34 10.94 6.55
C LEU A 13 4.49 10.10 5.59
N ASP A 14 4.00 10.73 4.52
CA ASP A 14 3.49 9.95 3.40
C ASP A 14 4.62 9.08 2.86
N PRO A 15 4.30 7.87 2.34
CA PRO A 15 5.34 6.91 2.01
C PRO A 15 6.20 7.34 0.82
N MET A 16 7.39 6.77 0.76
CA MET A 16 8.23 6.84 -0.44
C MET A 16 7.60 5.99 -1.54
N ILE A 17 7.62 6.49 -2.76
CA ILE A 17 7.06 5.80 -3.92
C ILE A 17 8.17 5.46 -4.90
N GLU A 18 8.25 4.19 -5.31
CA GLU A 18 9.11 3.75 -6.38
C GLU A 18 8.27 3.19 -7.52
N VAL A 19 8.66 3.48 -8.76
CA VAL A 19 8.08 2.86 -9.94
C VAL A 19 9.08 1.85 -10.46
N ARG A 20 8.66 0.60 -10.63
CA ARG A 20 9.52 -0.49 -11.08
C ARG A 20 8.91 -1.17 -12.31
N PRO A 21 9.73 -1.68 -13.23
CA PRO A 21 9.23 -2.35 -14.42
C PRO A 21 8.48 -3.64 -14.09
N THR A 22 7.60 -4.05 -14.99
CA THR A 22 6.84 -5.29 -14.80
C THR A 22 7.67 -6.53 -15.07
N LYS A 23 8.78 -6.41 -15.79
CA LYS A 23 9.68 -7.54 -16.04
C LYS A 23 10.24 -8.04 -14.71
N ASN A 24 10.07 -9.33 -14.45
CA ASN A 24 10.50 -9.98 -13.21
C ASN A 24 9.83 -9.39 -11.95
N GLN A 25 8.65 -8.82 -12.11
CA GLN A 25 7.94 -8.15 -11.00
C GLN A 25 7.63 -9.09 -9.84
N ILE A 26 7.34 -10.35 -10.11
CA ILE A 26 6.99 -11.31 -9.06
C ILE A 26 8.20 -11.61 -8.18
N ASP A 27 9.37 -11.84 -8.79
CA ASP A 27 10.60 -12.07 -8.03
C ASP A 27 11.00 -10.84 -7.23
N ASP A 28 10.87 -9.66 -7.83
CA ASP A 28 11.13 -8.38 -7.16
C ASP A 28 10.20 -8.19 -5.97
N LEU A 29 8.91 -8.45 -6.17
CA LEU A 29 7.90 -8.33 -5.12
C LEU A 29 8.17 -9.33 -3.99
N LEU A 30 8.55 -10.57 -4.31
CA LEU A 30 8.88 -11.58 -3.29
C LEU A 30 10.02 -11.12 -2.39
N ASP A 31 11.06 -10.53 -2.95
CA ASP A 31 12.19 -10.02 -2.18
C ASP A 31 11.73 -8.94 -1.20
N GLU A 32 10.87 -8.02 -1.65
CA GLU A 32 10.31 -6.97 -0.80
C GLU A 32 9.42 -7.57 0.31
N ILE A 33 8.59 -8.55 -0.04
CA ILE A 33 7.71 -9.23 0.92
C ILE A 33 8.56 -9.89 2.01
N HIS A 34 9.60 -10.63 1.64
CA HIS A 34 10.47 -11.30 2.61
C HIS A 34 11.12 -10.31 3.56
N GLY A 35 11.55 -9.16 3.07
CA GLY A 35 12.11 -8.11 3.90
C GLY A 35 11.12 -7.58 4.93
N ARG A 36 9.86 -7.40 4.52
CA ARG A 36 8.81 -6.91 5.43
C ARG A 36 8.42 -7.94 6.47
N ILE A 37 8.31 -9.21 6.06
CA ILE A 37 8.01 -10.31 6.99
C ILE A 37 9.10 -10.41 8.05
N LYS A 38 10.36 -10.31 7.64
CA LYS A 38 11.50 -10.35 8.55
C LYS A 38 11.44 -9.25 9.60
N SER A 39 10.90 -8.09 9.24
CA SER A 39 10.72 -6.96 10.15
C SER A 39 9.38 -7.01 10.89
N GLN A 40 8.63 -8.09 10.76
CA GLN A 40 7.31 -8.28 11.36
C GLN A 40 6.30 -7.22 10.92
N GLU A 41 6.43 -6.77 9.68
CA GLU A 41 5.51 -5.83 9.05
C GLU A 41 4.63 -6.53 8.05
N ARG A 42 3.61 -5.84 7.56
CA ARG A 42 2.59 -6.43 6.70
C ARG A 42 2.59 -5.77 5.32
N VAL A 43 2.01 -6.46 4.35
CA VAL A 43 2.02 -6.03 2.95
C VAL A 43 0.59 -6.06 2.40
N LEU A 44 0.23 -5.00 1.67
CA LEU A 44 -1.00 -4.96 0.86
C LEU A 44 -0.61 -4.99 -0.61
N ILE A 45 -1.32 -5.78 -1.40
CA ILE A 45 -1.11 -5.85 -2.85
C ILE A 45 -2.43 -5.61 -3.55
N THR A 46 -2.47 -4.66 -4.47
CA THR A 46 -3.65 -4.42 -5.29
C THR A 46 -3.44 -4.89 -6.72
N THR A 47 -4.43 -5.58 -7.25
CA THR A 47 -4.46 -6.03 -8.65
C THR A 47 -5.63 -5.40 -9.39
N LEU A 48 -5.66 -5.53 -10.70
CA LEU A 48 -6.76 -4.99 -11.51
C LEU A 48 -7.98 -5.90 -11.56
N THR A 49 -7.77 -7.21 -11.45
CA THR A 49 -8.85 -8.17 -11.62
C THR A 49 -8.83 -9.20 -10.50
N LYS A 50 -10.01 -9.76 -10.25
CA LYS A 50 -10.21 -10.86 -9.32
C LYS A 50 -9.31 -12.05 -9.67
N ARG A 51 -9.23 -12.37 -10.95
CA ARG A 51 -8.41 -13.48 -11.44
C ARG A 51 -6.94 -13.28 -11.10
N MET A 52 -6.41 -12.09 -11.34
CA MET A 52 -5.01 -11.77 -11.00
C MET A 52 -4.77 -11.90 -9.51
N ALA A 53 -5.70 -11.42 -8.67
CA ALA A 53 -5.58 -11.52 -7.23
C ALA A 53 -5.57 -12.99 -6.78
N GLU A 54 -6.45 -13.81 -7.34
CA GLU A 54 -6.51 -15.23 -7.02
C GLU A 54 -5.23 -15.95 -7.42
N GLU A 55 -4.75 -15.71 -8.64
CA GLU A 55 -3.52 -16.34 -9.15
C GLU A 55 -2.31 -15.94 -8.31
N LEU A 56 -2.21 -14.67 -7.96
CA LEU A 56 -1.10 -14.19 -7.13
C LEU A 56 -1.16 -14.79 -5.74
N SER A 57 -2.34 -14.85 -5.12
CA SER A 57 -2.50 -15.44 -3.80
C SER A 57 -2.10 -16.92 -3.80
N LYS A 58 -2.51 -17.66 -4.81
CA LYS A 58 -2.12 -19.08 -4.94
C LYS A 58 -0.62 -19.25 -5.09
N TYR A 59 -0.01 -18.38 -5.89
CA TYR A 59 1.44 -18.44 -6.08
C TYR A 59 2.18 -18.15 -4.77
N LEU A 60 1.78 -17.10 -4.05
CA LEU A 60 2.40 -16.72 -2.78
C LEU A 60 2.27 -17.86 -1.75
N ASP A 61 1.09 -18.45 -1.66
CA ASP A 61 0.86 -19.58 -0.76
C ASP A 61 1.78 -20.74 -1.10
N ARG A 62 1.94 -21.04 -2.39
CA ARG A 62 2.78 -22.14 -2.88
C ARG A 62 4.24 -21.96 -2.51
N VAL A 63 4.73 -20.72 -2.48
CA VAL A 63 6.12 -20.43 -2.11
C VAL A 63 6.29 -20.15 -0.61
N GLY A 64 5.28 -20.45 0.19
CA GLY A 64 5.38 -20.38 1.64
C GLY A 64 5.06 -19.04 2.27
N ILE A 65 4.48 -18.10 1.53
CA ILE A 65 4.05 -16.81 2.07
C ILE A 65 2.63 -16.96 2.63
N LYS A 66 2.44 -16.56 3.88
CA LYS A 66 1.10 -16.56 4.49
C LYS A 66 0.31 -15.37 3.94
N CYS A 67 -0.65 -15.64 3.08
CA CYS A 67 -1.46 -14.60 2.46
C CYS A 67 -2.94 -14.94 2.45
N ARG A 68 -3.75 -13.91 2.33
CA ARG A 68 -5.19 -14.02 2.12
C ARG A 68 -5.58 -13.15 0.94
N TYR A 69 -6.62 -13.59 0.25
CA TYR A 69 -7.23 -12.84 -0.83
C TYR A 69 -8.59 -12.31 -0.34
N ILE A 70 -8.85 -11.03 -0.54
CA ILE A 70 -10.12 -10.40 -0.18
C ILE A 70 -10.83 -9.97 -1.47
N HIS A 71 -12.12 -10.30 -1.60
CA HIS A 71 -12.92 -9.95 -2.77
C HIS A 71 -14.24 -9.29 -2.34
N SER A 72 -14.94 -8.70 -3.31
CA SER A 72 -16.15 -7.89 -3.05
C SER A 72 -17.31 -8.68 -2.49
N GLU A 73 -17.33 -9.99 -2.69
CA GLU A 73 -18.42 -10.86 -2.22
C GLU A 73 -18.27 -11.28 -0.75
N ILE A 74 -17.11 -11.02 -0.14
CA ILE A 74 -16.90 -11.34 1.26
C ILE A 74 -17.76 -10.44 2.13
N LYS A 75 -18.46 -11.03 3.10
CA LYS A 75 -19.34 -10.30 4.02
C LYS A 75 -18.55 -9.37 4.92
N SER A 76 -19.19 -8.29 5.37
CA SER A 76 -18.55 -7.26 6.18
C SER A 76 -17.88 -7.79 7.45
N LEU A 77 -18.52 -8.72 8.14
CA LEU A 77 -17.95 -9.32 9.35
C LEU A 77 -16.70 -10.14 9.06
N GLU A 78 -16.72 -10.87 7.94
CA GLU A 78 -15.57 -11.65 7.51
C GLU A 78 -14.40 -10.74 7.11
N ARG A 79 -14.70 -9.60 6.46
CA ARG A 79 -13.68 -8.59 6.13
C ARG A 79 -12.98 -8.05 7.38
N VAL A 80 -13.76 -7.72 8.39
CA VAL A 80 -13.22 -7.22 9.67
C VAL A 80 -12.30 -8.27 10.28
N GLU A 81 -12.69 -9.55 10.25
CA GLU A 81 -11.86 -10.62 10.79
C GLU A 81 -10.58 -10.81 10.00
N ILE A 82 -10.64 -10.77 8.67
CA ILE A 82 -9.45 -10.87 7.81
C ILE A 82 -8.46 -9.75 8.14
N LEU A 83 -8.95 -8.53 8.29
CA LEU A 83 -8.07 -7.39 8.58
C LEU A 83 -7.48 -7.48 9.99
N ARG A 84 -8.25 -7.96 10.95
CA ARG A 84 -7.76 -8.22 12.30
C ARG A 84 -6.66 -9.28 12.28
N GLU A 85 -6.84 -10.37 11.55
CA GLU A 85 -5.84 -11.44 11.41
C GLU A 85 -4.57 -10.92 10.75
N LEU A 86 -4.68 -10.03 9.76
CA LEU A 86 -3.52 -9.37 9.15
C LEU A 86 -2.73 -8.60 10.21
N ARG A 87 -3.40 -7.79 11.01
CA ARG A 87 -2.75 -7.02 12.06
C ARG A 87 -2.07 -7.91 13.09
N LEU A 88 -2.68 -9.02 13.43
CA LEU A 88 -2.14 -9.97 14.42
C LEU A 88 -1.00 -10.83 13.87
N GLY A 89 -0.78 -10.81 12.57
CA GLY A 89 0.27 -11.62 11.95
C GLY A 89 -0.12 -13.08 11.71
N VAL A 90 -1.41 -13.38 11.76
CA VAL A 90 -1.90 -14.71 11.35
C VAL A 90 -1.51 -14.98 9.89
N PHE A 91 -1.53 -13.92 9.09
CA PHE A 91 -0.92 -13.90 7.76
C PHE A 91 -0.25 -12.55 7.53
N ASP A 92 0.63 -12.48 6.55
CA ASP A 92 1.51 -11.32 6.37
C ASP A 92 1.15 -10.46 5.16
N VAL A 93 0.44 -11.02 4.19
CA VAL A 93 0.14 -10.36 2.92
C VAL A 93 -1.35 -10.45 2.64
N LEU A 94 -1.95 -9.30 2.33
CA LEU A 94 -3.34 -9.22 1.88
C LEU A 94 -3.36 -8.80 0.41
N VAL A 95 -4.04 -9.58 -0.42
CA VAL A 95 -4.20 -9.30 -1.85
C VAL A 95 -5.65 -8.98 -2.15
N GLY A 96 -5.89 -7.94 -2.94
CA GLY A 96 -7.25 -7.58 -3.33
C GLY A 96 -7.28 -6.69 -4.55
N VAL A 97 -8.47 -6.55 -5.12
CA VAL A 97 -8.70 -5.67 -6.28
C VAL A 97 -8.89 -4.23 -5.82
N ASN A 98 -9.72 -4.04 -4.83
CA ASN A 98 -10.00 -2.72 -4.28
C ASN A 98 -9.98 -2.80 -2.76
N LEU A 99 -8.92 -2.28 -2.17
CA LEU A 99 -8.72 -2.29 -0.72
C LEU A 99 -9.10 -0.95 -0.06
N LEU A 100 -9.76 -0.06 -0.81
CA LEU A 100 -10.12 1.28 -0.33
C LEU A 100 -11.38 1.29 0.53
N ARG A 101 -12.24 0.29 0.37
CA ARG A 101 -13.54 0.25 1.03
C ARG A 101 -13.47 0.07 2.53
N GLU A 102 -12.37 -0.44 3.02
CA GLU A 102 -12.24 -0.84 4.42
C GLU A 102 -11.95 0.33 5.36
N GLY A 103 -11.56 1.49 4.85
CA GLY A 103 -11.35 2.69 5.66
C GLY A 103 -10.55 2.47 6.93
N LEU A 104 -9.74 1.44 6.99
CA LEU A 104 -9.14 0.97 8.22
C LEU A 104 -7.73 1.48 8.41
N ASP A 105 -7.42 1.67 9.68
CA ASP A 105 -6.10 2.03 10.14
C ASP A 105 -5.29 0.75 10.33
N LEU A 106 -4.27 0.55 9.49
CA LEU A 106 -3.41 -0.63 9.52
C LEU A 106 -1.95 -0.22 9.75
N PRO A 107 -1.60 0.15 11.00
CA PRO A 107 -0.26 0.66 11.27
C PRO A 107 0.85 -0.37 11.04
N GLU A 108 0.52 -1.65 11.03
CA GLU A 108 1.50 -2.71 10.76
C GLU A 108 1.87 -2.82 9.29
N VAL A 109 1.08 -2.23 8.40
CA VAL A 109 1.36 -2.27 6.96
C VAL A 109 2.45 -1.27 6.61
N SER A 110 3.57 -1.76 6.11
CA SER A 110 4.71 -0.93 5.71
C SER A 110 4.97 -0.96 4.21
N LEU A 111 4.34 -1.86 3.47
CA LEU A 111 4.49 -1.94 2.03
C LEU A 111 3.14 -2.06 1.35
N VAL A 112 2.93 -1.23 0.35
CA VAL A 112 1.79 -1.34 -0.57
C VAL A 112 2.36 -1.53 -1.97
N ALA A 113 1.98 -2.63 -2.62
CA ALA A 113 2.37 -2.91 -4.01
C ALA A 113 1.15 -2.70 -4.91
N ILE A 114 1.31 -1.86 -5.92
CA ILE A 114 0.26 -1.57 -6.89
C ILE A 114 0.67 -2.21 -8.21
N MET A 115 -0.01 -3.32 -8.56
CA MET A 115 0.25 -4.02 -9.81
C MET A 115 -0.42 -3.30 -10.96
N ASP A 116 0.21 -3.31 -12.13
CA ASP A 116 -0.32 -2.67 -13.34
C ASP A 116 -0.77 -1.23 -13.09
N ALA A 117 0.08 -0.45 -12.45
CA ALA A 117 -0.23 0.93 -12.07
C ALA A 117 -0.46 1.84 -13.29
N ASP A 118 0.06 1.47 -14.46
CA ASP A 118 -0.06 2.22 -15.71
C ASP A 118 -1.28 1.84 -16.55
N LYS A 119 -2.16 0.99 -16.04
CA LYS A 119 -3.40 0.62 -16.74
C LYS A 119 -4.50 1.62 -16.38
N GLU A 120 -4.72 2.61 -17.24
CA GLU A 120 -5.71 3.65 -17.01
C GLU A 120 -7.10 3.08 -16.75
N GLY A 121 -7.83 3.70 -15.81
CA GLY A 121 -9.16 3.29 -15.43
C GLY A 121 -9.46 3.77 -14.01
N PHE A 122 -10.69 3.50 -13.54
CA PHE A 122 -11.12 4.02 -12.24
C PHE A 122 -10.35 3.44 -11.04
N LEU A 123 -9.69 2.27 -11.22
CA LEU A 123 -8.85 1.67 -10.17
C LEU A 123 -7.42 2.23 -10.16
N ARG A 124 -7.06 2.98 -11.19
CA ARG A 124 -5.71 3.56 -11.35
C ARG A 124 -5.78 5.04 -11.69
N ASP A 125 -6.88 5.71 -11.39
CA ASP A 125 -6.97 7.16 -11.50
C ASP A 125 -6.25 7.81 -10.31
N ILE A 126 -6.08 9.12 -10.35
CA ILE A 126 -5.34 9.85 -9.32
C ILE A 126 -5.94 9.64 -7.93
N ARG A 127 -7.26 9.69 -7.82
CA ARG A 127 -7.95 9.52 -6.54
C ARG A 127 -7.71 8.14 -5.94
N SER A 128 -7.87 7.09 -6.75
CA SER A 128 -7.65 5.71 -6.30
C SER A 128 -6.20 5.48 -5.92
N LEU A 129 -5.25 5.99 -6.71
CA LEU A 129 -3.83 5.86 -6.40
C LEU A 129 -3.48 6.57 -5.10
N VAL A 130 -3.92 7.81 -4.91
CA VAL A 130 -3.63 8.56 -3.67
C VAL A 130 -4.20 7.86 -2.45
N GLN A 131 -5.43 7.34 -2.53
CA GLN A 131 -6.04 6.63 -1.42
C GLN A 131 -5.30 5.32 -1.11
N THR A 132 -4.89 4.59 -2.14
CA THR A 132 -4.13 3.34 -1.98
C THR A 132 -2.76 3.62 -1.36
N ILE A 133 -2.06 4.63 -1.84
CA ILE A 133 -0.77 5.07 -1.28
C ILE A 133 -0.92 5.38 0.20
N GLY A 134 -2.02 6.02 0.58
CA GLY A 134 -2.28 6.40 1.97
C GLY A 134 -2.36 5.22 2.94
N ARG A 135 -2.57 4.00 2.44
CA ARG A 135 -2.58 2.80 3.28
C ARG A 135 -1.20 2.49 3.88
N ALA A 136 -0.13 3.00 3.30
CA ALA A 136 1.22 2.84 3.84
C ALA A 136 1.66 4.02 4.72
N ALA A 137 0.80 5.00 4.94
CA ALA A 137 1.16 6.23 5.66
C ALA A 137 1.12 6.12 7.18
N ARG A 138 0.69 4.98 7.72
CA ARG A 138 0.58 4.76 9.17
C ARG A 138 1.80 4.06 9.77
N ASN A 139 2.80 3.76 8.95
CA ASN A 139 4.01 3.09 9.39
C ASN A 139 5.22 3.95 9.07
N GLU A 140 6.15 4.10 10.01
CA GLU A 140 7.35 4.90 9.80
C GLU A 140 8.25 4.36 8.68
N ASN A 141 8.10 3.08 8.33
CA ASN A 141 8.81 2.42 7.23
C ASN A 141 7.94 2.30 5.97
N GLY A 142 6.89 3.11 5.87
CA GLY A 142 5.94 3.05 4.77
C GLY A 142 6.59 3.26 3.40
N LYS A 143 6.27 2.37 2.47
CA LYS A 143 6.76 2.42 1.11
C LYS A 143 5.70 1.92 0.15
N VAL A 144 5.65 2.52 -1.03
CA VAL A 144 4.77 2.08 -2.11
C VAL A 144 5.61 1.73 -3.32
N ILE A 145 5.33 0.59 -3.93
CA ILE A 145 5.94 0.20 -5.19
C ILE A 145 4.83 0.12 -6.23
N MET A 146 5.00 0.88 -7.31
CA MET A 146 4.13 0.82 -8.47
C MET A 146 4.82 0.02 -9.56
N TYR A 147 4.26 -1.13 -9.94
CA TYR A 147 4.78 -1.91 -11.05
C TYR A 147 4.14 -1.42 -12.33
N ALA A 148 4.95 -0.86 -13.21
CA ALA A 148 4.49 -0.23 -14.43
C ALA A 148 5.63 -0.13 -15.45
N ASP A 149 5.28 -0.15 -16.73
CA ASP A 149 6.27 0.00 -17.80
C ASP A 149 6.30 1.41 -18.37
N ARG A 150 5.32 2.25 -18.01
CA ARG A 150 5.27 3.65 -18.43
C ARG A 150 4.68 4.50 -17.32
N MET A 151 4.87 5.82 -17.41
CA MET A 151 4.26 6.76 -16.49
C MET A 151 3.00 7.33 -17.11
N THR A 152 1.88 7.21 -16.40
CA THR A 152 0.62 7.86 -16.81
C THR A 152 0.48 9.20 -16.12
N GLY A 153 -0.47 10.02 -16.60
CA GLY A 153 -0.79 11.28 -15.95
C GLY A 153 -1.28 11.06 -14.52
N SER A 154 -2.10 10.03 -14.31
CA SER A 154 -2.61 9.69 -12.98
C SER A 154 -1.49 9.30 -12.02
N MET A 155 -0.53 8.49 -12.47
CA MET A 155 0.64 8.12 -11.67
C MET A 155 1.47 9.34 -11.32
N THR A 156 1.78 10.17 -12.31
CA THR A 156 2.57 11.39 -12.11
C THR A 156 1.92 12.30 -11.08
N ASN A 157 0.63 12.56 -11.22
CA ASN A 157 -0.09 13.44 -10.30
C ASN A 157 -0.21 12.85 -8.89
N ALA A 158 -0.42 11.55 -8.78
CA ALA A 158 -0.47 10.89 -7.47
C ALA A 158 0.88 10.95 -6.76
N ILE A 159 1.97 10.75 -7.48
CA ILE A 159 3.33 10.83 -6.94
C ILE A 159 3.64 12.26 -6.51
N LEU A 160 3.32 13.25 -7.33
CA LEU A 160 3.56 14.65 -7.00
C LEU A 160 2.77 15.07 -5.76
N GLU A 161 1.51 14.68 -5.66
CA GLU A 161 0.67 14.99 -4.49
C GLU A 161 1.24 14.34 -3.22
N THR A 162 1.66 13.08 -3.30
CA THR A 162 2.25 12.38 -2.17
C THR A 162 3.55 13.04 -1.73
N ASN A 163 4.42 13.38 -2.67
CA ASN A 163 5.69 14.05 -2.37
C ASN A 163 5.48 15.42 -1.75
N ARG A 164 4.47 16.16 -2.22
CA ARG A 164 4.11 17.46 -1.66
C ARG A 164 3.71 17.33 -0.19
N ARG A 165 2.85 16.37 0.12
CA ARG A 165 2.42 16.10 1.51
C ARG A 165 3.58 15.68 2.38
N ARG A 166 4.46 14.85 1.83
CA ARG A 166 5.65 14.37 2.54
C ARG A 166 6.58 15.53 2.92
N GLU A 167 6.84 16.45 1.99
CA GLU A 167 7.68 17.61 2.23
C GLU A 167 7.10 18.56 3.28
N ILE A 168 5.79 18.79 3.23
CA ILE A 168 5.09 19.62 4.21
C ILE A 168 5.25 19.02 5.61
N GLN A 169 5.05 17.71 5.74
CA GLN A 169 5.17 17.03 7.02
C GLN A 169 6.62 17.03 7.52
N MET A 170 7.60 16.83 6.63
CA MET A 170 9.02 16.88 6.99
C MET A 170 9.40 18.24 7.55
N ALA A 171 8.98 19.33 6.88
CA ALA A 171 9.25 20.69 7.33
C ALA A 171 8.60 20.98 8.68
N TYR A 172 7.36 20.51 8.87
CA TYR A 172 6.64 20.66 10.13
C TYR A 172 7.36 19.92 11.26
N ASN A 173 7.80 18.67 11.01
CA ASN A 173 8.51 17.87 11.99
C ASN A 173 9.82 18.54 12.41
N GLU A 174 10.56 19.06 11.45
CA GLU A 174 11.82 19.76 11.71
C GLU A 174 11.60 21.00 12.57
N GLU A 175 10.59 21.81 12.22
CA GLU A 175 10.27 23.02 12.96
C GLU A 175 9.84 22.72 14.41
N HIS A 176 9.12 21.64 14.65
CA HIS A 176 8.57 21.29 15.95
C HIS A 176 9.35 20.21 16.70
N GLY A 177 10.48 19.76 16.15
CA GLY A 177 11.30 18.73 16.80
C GLY A 177 10.61 17.39 16.93
N ILE A 178 9.76 17.03 15.98
CA ILE A 178 8.98 15.78 16.01
C ILE A 178 9.73 14.67 15.27
N THR A 179 9.84 13.50 15.90
CA THR A 179 10.35 12.29 15.27
C THR A 179 9.17 11.43 14.82
N PRO A 180 9.09 11.05 13.52
CA PRO A 180 8.02 10.18 13.05
C PRO A 180 7.99 8.86 13.80
N LYS A 181 6.78 8.42 14.18
CA LYS A 181 6.63 7.21 14.97
C LYS A 181 5.32 6.51 14.65
N THR A 182 5.41 5.21 14.38
CA THR A 182 4.26 4.34 14.13
C THR A 182 3.37 4.19 15.35
#